data_cdc4e007819e1e4a5a4203f214c4dfb5
#
_entry.id   cdc4e007819e1e4a5a4203f214c4dfb5
#
_cell.length_a   1.000
_cell.length_b   1.000
_cell.length_c   1.000
_cell.angle_alpha   90.00
_cell.angle_beta   90.00
_cell.angle_gamma   90.00
#
_symmetry.space_group_name_H-M   'P 1'
#
loop_
_entity.id
_entity.type
_entity.pdbx_description
1 polymer ?
#
loop_
_entity_poly.entity_id
_entity_poly.type
_entity_poly.pdbx_seq_one_letter_code
_entity_poly.pdbx_strand_id
1 'polypeptide(L)'
;RYPAYLKKNGTIGFVAPSFGCATEPYKSAFESALAAFHEMGYQTMLGPNCYAAEGIGISNTPQKCAAELQQMYENPENNILLSCGGGELMCEILPYIDWEAIKKAPPK
;
A
#
# COMPACT_ATOMS: atom_id res chain seq x y z
N ARG A 1 -19.11 -6.90 -3.52
CA ARG A 1 -18.61 -7.23 -2.17
C ARG A 1 -18.04 -5.98 -1.50
N TYR A 2 -18.23 -5.88 -0.20
CA TYR A 2 -17.71 -4.77 0.59
C TYR A 2 -16.85 -5.32 1.72
N PRO A 3 -15.72 -4.66 2.04
CA PRO A 3 -14.94 -5.04 3.21
C PRO A 3 -15.68 -4.70 4.52
N ALA A 4 -15.30 -5.36 5.59
CA ALA A 4 -15.72 -4.95 6.92
C ALA A 4 -15.09 -3.61 7.29
N TYR A 5 -15.76 -2.82 8.12
CA TYR A 5 -15.17 -1.58 8.65
C TYR A 5 -13.94 -1.89 9.50
N LEU A 6 -12.95 -1.00 9.40
CA LEU A 6 -11.75 -1.11 10.22
C LEU A 6 -12.10 -0.98 11.72
N LYS A 7 -11.75 -1.99 12.47
CA LYS A 7 -11.99 -2.02 13.93
C LYS A 7 -10.84 -1.34 14.66
N LYS A 8 -11.08 -0.92 15.90
CA LYS A 8 -10.00 -0.50 16.81
C LYS A 8 -8.94 -1.59 16.90
N ASN A 9 -7.69 -1.21 16.96
CA ASN A 9 -6.52 -2.11 16.93
C ASN A 9 -6.36 -2.89 15.62
N GLY A 10 -7.16 -2.58 14.59
CA GLY A 10 -6.98 -3.16 13.27
C GLY A 10 -5.68 -2.70 12.61
N THR A 11 -5.26 -3.39 11.57
CA THR A 11 -4.01 -3.12 10.87
C THR A 11 -4.27 -2.47 9.51
N ILE A 12 -3.63 -1.33 9.29
CA ILE A 12 -3.64 -0.61 8.02
C ILE A 12 -2.37 -1.02 7.25
N GLY A 13 -2.54 -1.62 6.08
CA GLY A 13 -1.45 -1.90 5.16
C GLY A 13 -1.18 -0.72 4.24
N PHE A 14 0.07 -0.41 3.99
CA PHE A 14 0.48 0.67 3.08
C PHE A 14 1.23 0.09 1.90
N VAL A 15 0.90 0.56 0.72
CA VAL A 15 1.51 0.15 -0.54
C VAL A 15 1.92 1.38 -1.35
N ALA A 16 2.87 1.22 -2.26
CA ALA A 16 3.33 2.28 -3.16
C ALA A 16 3.19 1.83 -4.62
N PRO A 17 1.96 1.75 -5.14
CA PRO A 17 1.71 1.21 -6.48
C PRO A 17 2.16 2.13 -7.60
N SER A 18 2.48 3.39 -7.30
CA SER A 18 3.03 4.36 -8.23
C SER A 18 4.20 5.09 -7.58
N PHE A 19 3.95 6.16 -6.82
CA PHE A 19 4.99 6.95 -6.18
C PHE A 19 5.16 6.52 -4.72
N GLY A 20 6.43 6.45 -4.26
CA GLY A 20 6.77 6.13 -2.88
C GLY A 20 7.08 7.38 -2.05
N CYS A 21 7.34 7.19 -0.77
CA CYS A 21 7.62 8.24 0.20
C CYS A 21 9.11 8.27 0.59
N ALA A 22 10.02 8.09 -0.39
CA ALA A 22 11.46 8.02 -0.14
C ALA A 22 12.10 9.39 0.08
N THR A 23 11.51 10.46 -0.48
CA THR A 23 12.09 11.81 -0.48
C THR A 23 11.22 12.81 0.27
N GLU A 24 11.83 13.90 0.72
CA GLU A 24 11.11 15.02 1.33
C GLU A 24 10.33 15.84 0.28
N PRO A 25 9.16 16.38 0.62
CA PRO A 25 8.51 16.37 1.95
C PRO A 25 7.65 15.12 2.22
N TYR A 26 7.59 14.20 1.28
CA TYR A 26 6.71 13.03 1.34
C TYR A 26 7.05 12.07 2.48
N LYS A 27 8.36 11.89 2.73
CA LYS A 27 8.84 11.02 3.80
C LYS A 27 8.35 11.49 5.17
N SER A 28 8.58 12.76 5.51
CA SER A 28 8.14 13.34 6.78
C SER A 28 6.63 13.33 6.92
N ALA A 29 5.90 13.63 5.85
CA ALA A 29 4.45 13.61 5.84
C ALA A 29 3.92 12.18 6.09
N PHE A 30 4.50 11.19 5.45
CA PHE A 30 4.12 9.79 5.64
C PHE A 30 4.41 9.31 7.07
N GLU A 31 5.59 9.62 7.60
CA GLU A 31 5.96 9.27 8.97
C GLU A 31 5.04 9.92 10.00
N SER A 32 4.64 11.18 9.77
CA SER A 32 3.64 11.86 10.60
C SER A 32 2.28 11.18 10.54
N ALA A 33 1.86 10.73 9.38
CA ALA A 33 0.61 9.98 9.22
C ALA A 33 0.66 8.64 9.97
N LEU A 34 1.78 7.90 9.88
CA LEU A 34 1.95 6.65 10.64
C LEU A 34 1.83 6.89 12.15
N ALA A 35 2.48 7.95 12.66
CA ALA A 35 2.39 8.31 14.07
C ALA A 35 0.95 8.63 14.48
N ALA A 36 0.22 9.37 13.64
CA ALA A 36 -1.19 9.70 13.89
C ALA A 36 -2.07 8.45 13.93
N PHE A 37 -1.88 7.50 13.03
CA PHE A 37 -2.62 6.23 13.06
C PHE A 37 -2.32 5.42 14.32
N HIS A 38 -1.07 5.37 14.76
CA HIS A 38 -0.71 4.72 16.01
C HIS A 38 -1.37 5.38 17.23
N GLU A 39 -1.42 6.71 17.28
CA GLU A 39 -2.13 7.44 18.34
C GLU A 39 -3.62 7.14 18.35
N MET A 40 -4.22 6.91 17.19
CA MET A 40 -5.62 6.49 17.09
C MET A 40 -5.85 5.04 17.48
N GLY A 41 -4.80 4.27 17.76
CA GLY A 41 -4.89 2.88 18.21
C GLY A 41 -4.79 1.84 17.10
N TYR A 42 -4.41 2.24 15.87
CA TYR A 42 -4.25 1.29 14.77
C TYR A 42 -2.83 0.76 14.68
N GLN A 43 -2.70 -0.47 14.18
CA GLN A 43 -1.43 -1.05 13.76
C GLN A 43 -1.16 -0.66 12.30
N THR A 44 0.10 -0.63 11.91
CA THR A 44 0.49 -0.36 10.52
C THR A 44 1.41 -1.46 9.99
N MET A 45 1.28 -1.75 8.70
CA MET A 45 2.10 -2.73 7.99
C MET A 45 2.52 -2.10 6.67
N LEU A 46 3.82 -1.94 6.46
CA LEU A 46 4.36 -1.30 5.26
C LEU A 46 4.77 -2.35 4.23
N GLY A 47 4.29 -2.17 3.00
CA GLY A 47 4.81 -2.90 1.85
C GLY A 47 6.25 -2.49 1.55
N PRO A 48 7.00 -3.32 0.80
CA PRO A 48 8.44 -3.11 0.58
C PRO A 48 8.79 -1.87 -0.24
N ASN A 49 7.83 -1.29 -0.97
CA ASN A 49 8.09 -0.18 -1.88
C ASN A 49 7.74 1.20 -1.30
N CYS A 50 7.23 1.29 -0.07
CA CYS A 50 6.80 2.57 0.51
C CYS A 50 7.92 3.62 0.54
N TYR A 51 9.14 3.20 0.81
CA TYR A 51 10.33 4.06 0.80
C TYR A 51 11.25 3.82 -0.40
N ALA A 52 10.78 3.15 -1.44
CA ALA A 52 11.57 2.90 -2.64
C ALA A 52 11.51 4.09 -3.61
N ALA A 53 12.60 4.31 -4.33
CA ALA A 53 12.72 5.35 -5.36
C ALA A 53 13.65 4.84 -6.46
N GLU A 54 13.20 3.80 -7.16
CA GLU A 54 14.01 3.10 -8.17
C GLU A 54 13.89 3.68 -9.58
N GLY A 55 13.10 4.75 -9.74
CA GLY A 55 12.94 5.40 -11.03
C GLY A 55 12.27 6.77 -10.91
N ILE A 56 12.21 7.48 -12.03
CA ILE A 56 11.61 8.81 -12.08
C ILE A 56 10.09 8.68 -11.98
N GLY A 57 9.50 9.25 -10.94
CA GLY A 57 8.06 9.25 -10.73
C GLY A 57 7.46 7.91 -10.31
N ILE A 58 8.30 6.91 -10.00
CA ILE A 58 7.86 5.59 -9.54
C ILE A 58 8.63 5.16 -8.30
N SER A 59 7.99 4.36 -7.45
CA SER A 59 8.64 3.74 -6.29
C SER A 59 9.56 2.61 -6.73
N ASN A 60 9.06 1.73 -7.60
CA ASN A 60 9.80 0.58 -8.12
C ASN A 60 9.29 0.23 -9.53
N THR A 61 9.80 -0.84 -10.12
CA THR A 61 9.32 -1.32 -11.43
C THR A 61 7.84 -1.71 -11.35
N PRO A 62 7.09 -1.65 -12.47
CA PRO A 62 5.69 -2.08 -12.48
C PRO A 62 5.49 -3.50 -11.94
N GLN A 63 6.40 -4.41 -12.25
CA GLN A 63 6.34 -5.79 -11.77
C GLN A 63 6.47 -5.87 -10.24
N LYS A 64 7.40 -5.12 -9.65
CA LYS A 64 7.61 -5.09 -8.20
C LYS A 64 6.48 -4.37 -7.47
N CYS A 65 5.94 -3.31 -8.05
CA CYS A 65 4.76 -2.64 -7.50
C CYS A 65 3.53 -3.53 -7.53
N ALA A 66 3.34 -4.30 -8.60
CA ALA A 66 2.27 -5.29 -8.70
C ALA A 66 2.43 -6.39 -7.65
N ALA A 67 3.65 -6.91 -7.48
CA ALA A 67 3.95 -7.93 -6.48
C ALA A 67 3.64 -7.43 -5.06
N GLU A 68 4.01 -6.19 -4.73
CA GLU A 68 3.67 -5.58 -3.44
C GLU A 68 2.16 -5.51 -3.23
N LEU A 69 1.44 -4.95 -4.19
CA LEU A 69 -0.01 -4.82 -4.08
C LEU A 69 -0.68 -6.19 -3.93
N GLN A 70 -0.26 -7.17 -4.73
CA GLN A 70 -0.77 -8.53 -4.68
C GLN A 70 -0.58 -9.15 -3.31
N GLN A 71 0.65 -9.15 -2.81
CA GLN A 71 1.00 -9.74 -1.51
C GLN A 71 0.26 -9.05 -0.37
N MET A 72 0.23 -7.73 -0.38
CA MET A 72 -0.44 -6.96 0.67
C MET A 72 -1.96 -7.15 0.65
N TYR A 73 -2.55 -7.27 -0.55
CA TYR A 73 -3.99 -7.53 -0.67
C TYR A 73 -4.36 -8.92 -0.16
N GLU A 74 -3.56 -9.93 -0.46
CA GLU A 74 -3.80 -11.31 -0.04
C GLU A 74 -3.43 -11.58 1.42
N ASN A 75 -2.63 -10.72 2.04
CA ASN A 75 -2.17 -10.90 3.42
C ASN A 75 -3.33 -10.73 4.41
N PRO A 76 -3.68 -11.79 5.18
CA PRO A 76 -4.80 -11.70 6.13
C PRO A 76 -4.51 -10.85 7.36
N GLU A 77 -3.26 -10.47 7.60
CA GLU A 77 -2.86 -9.72 8.79
C GLU A 77 -3.15 -8.22 8.71
N ASN A 78 -3.44 -7.69 7.53
CA ASN A 78 -3.93 -6.32 7.38
C ASN A 78 -5.42 -6.31 7.02
N ASN A 79 -6.12 -5.25 7.38
CA ASN A 79 -7.57 -5.14 7.24
C ASN A 79 -7.99 -4.22 6.10
N ILE A 80 -7.19 -3.20 5.83
CA ILE A 80 -7.38 -2.28 4.71
C ILE A 80 -6.03 -1.95 4.08
N LEU A 81 -6.05 -1.50 2.85
CA LEU A 81 -4.85 -1.00 2.16
C LEU A 81 -5.01 0.48 1.81
N LEU A 82 -3.97 1.24 2.08
CA LEU A 82 -3.85 2.63 1.65
C LEU A 82 -2.60 2.80 0.79
N SER A 83 -2.72 3.57 -0.28
CA SER A 83 -1.54 4.01 -1.03
C SER A 83 -0.83 5.10 -0.23
N CYS A 84 0.48 4.96 -0.05
CA CYS A 84 1.27 5.95 0.69
C CYS A 84 1.50 7.24 -0.12
N GLY A 85 1.34 7.18 -1.43
CA GLY A 85 1.46 8.33 -2.32
C GLY A 85 0.51 8.23 -3.50
N GLY A 86 0.38 9.30 -4.24
CA GLY A 86 -0.35 9.32 -5.51
C GLY A 86 0.56 8.91 -6.66
N GLY A 87 0.22 9.36 -7.87
CA GLY A 87 1.01 9.16 -9.07
C GLY A 87 0.16 8.73 -10.27
N GLU A 88 0.76 8.84 -11.45
CA GLU A 88 0.05 8.60 -12.72
C GLU A 88 0.35 7.22 -13.31
N LEU A 89 1.36 6.51 -12.77
CA LEU A 89 1.89 5.30 -13.38
C LEU A 89 1.32 4.00 -12.79
N MET A 90 0.37 4.08 -11.87
CA MET A 90 -0.26 2.89 -11.29
C MET A 90 -0.90 1.98 -12.36
N CYS A 91 -1.41 2.55 -13.45
CA CYS A 91 -2.02 1.76 -14.52
C CYS A 91 -1.04 0.75 -15.13
N GLU A 92 0.26 0.99 -15.07
CA GLU A 92 1.27 0.09 -15.61
C GLU A 92 1.41 -1.21 -14.84
N ILE A 93 0.94 -1.26 -13.59
CA ILE A 93 1.01 -2.48 -12.79
C ILE A 93 -0.13 -3.47 -13.09
N LEU A 94 -1.23 -2.99 -13.67
CA LEU A 94 -2.47 -3.77 -13.86
C LEU A 94 -2.24 -5.08 -14.62
N PRO A 95 -1.40 -5.13 -15.69
CA PRO A 95 -1.14 -6.38 -16.41
C PRO A 95 -0.44 -7.46 -15.59
N TYR A 96 0.22 -7.08 -14.48
CA TYR A 96 1.01 -7.98 -13.64
C TYR A 96 0.26 -8.46 -12.38
N ILE A 97 -1.01 -8.05 -12.22
CA ILE A 97 -1.86 -8.46 -11.09
C ILE A 97 -2.58 -9.77 -11.44
N ASP A 98 -2.55 -10.72 -10.51
CA ASP A 98 -3.39 -11.92 -10.59
C ASP A 98 -4.81 -11.59 -10.10
N TRP A 99 -5.66 -11.17 -11.03
CA TRP A 99 -7.03 -10.78 -10.75
C TRP A 99 -7.90 -11.92 -10.22
N GLU A 100 -7.60 -13.16 -10.58
CA GLU A 100 -8.34 -14.31 -10.07
C GLU A 100 -8.04 -14.57 -8.60
N ALA A 101 -6.78 -14.38 -8.18
CA ALA A 101 -6.41 -14.44 -6.78
C ALA A 101 -7.06 -13.29 -5.99
N ILE A 102 -7.05 -12.06 -6.54
CA ILE A 102 -7.70 -10.90 -5.92
C ILE A 102 -9.21 -11.15 -5.71
N LYS A 103 -9.90 -11.73 -6.69
CA LYS A 103 -11.32 -12.05 -6.57
C LYS A 103 -11.62 -13.07 -5.46
N LYS A 104 -10.70 -13.98 -5.21
CA LYS A 104 -10.86 -15.02 -4.18
C LYS A 104 -10.51 -14.52 -2.78
N ALA A 105 -9.66 -13.51 -2.67
CA ALA A 105 -9.28 -12.93 -1.39
C ALA A 105 -10.46 -12.14 -0.78
N PRO A 106 -10.53 -12.06 0.57
CA PRO A 106 -11.49 -11.16 1.21
C PRO A 106 -11.28 -9.71 0.75
N PRO A 107 -12.36 -8.94 0.53
CA PRO A 107 -12.23 -7.54 0.14
C PRO A 107 -11.60 -6.68 1.24
N LYS A 108 -10.88 -5.65 0.81
CA LYS A 108 -10.21 -4.71 1.71
C LYS A 108 -10.51 -3.27 1.38
#